data_9fc5987025e7919faecec828e29e1848
#
_entry.id   9fc5987025e7919faecec828e29e1848
#
_cell.length_a   1.000
_cell.length_b   1.000
_cell.length_c   1.000
_cell.angle_alpha   90.00
_cell.angle_beta   90.00
_cell.angle_gamma   90.00
#
_symmetry.space_group_name_H-M   'P 1'
#
loop_
_entity.id
_entity.type
_entity.pdbx_description
1 polymer ?
#
loop_
_entity_poly.entity_id
_entity_poly.type
_entity_poly.pdbx_seq_one_letter_code
_entity_poly.pdbx_strand_id
1 'polypeptide(L)'
;VKALAPNELAELCREIRATLLAYGHQHGGHIGSNLGMVEATVALHRVFDSPRDRIVFDVSHQSYVHKMLTGRAAAYLDPDRFSEVTGFTNPDESKHDQFVLGHTGTSISLACGLAKTRDMEGPNSGIGNVIAVIGDGSLSSGVAFEGLNNAAEQGGNLIIVFNDNEMSIAGDFGGMYGPLARLRASGGTAQPNLFNAFGLDYRYVEAGNDVSALVAAFEEVRDIDHPVVVHIHTLKGAGYDGEETHADRQTCLLYTSPSPRDRSLS
;
A
#
# COMPACT_ATOMS: atom_id res chain seq x y z
N VAL A 1 6.31 -8.61 14.86
CA VAL A 1 5.31 -9.07 13.87
C VAL A 1 5.59 -10.52 13.48
N LYS A 2 6.83 -10.91 13.14
CA LYS A 2 7.22 -12.23 12.63
C LYS A 2 6.83 -13.42 13.52
N ALA A 3 6.83 -13.25 14.84
CA ALA A 3 6.56 -14.33 15.81
C ALA A 3 5.12 -14.35 16.32
N LEU A 4 4.29 -13.38 15.95
CA LEU A 4 2.92 -13.26 16.45
C LEU A 4 2.01 -14.36 15.91
N ALA A 5 1.14 -14.92 16.76
CA ALA A 5 0.07 -15.81 16.35
C ALA A 5 -1.04 -15.04 15.58
N PRO A 6 -1.91 -15.72 14.81
CA PRO A 6 -2.95 -15.04 14.03
C PRO A 6 -3.86 -14.11 14.84
N ASN A 7 -4.26 -14.53 16.05
CA ASN A 7 -5.07 -13.69 16.95
C ASN A 7 -4.30 -12.45 17.46
N GLU A 8 -2.99 -12.58 17.66
CA GLU A 8 -2.13 -11.46 18.08
C GLU A 8 -1.91 -10.47 16.92
N LEU A 9 -1.85 -10.96 15.68
CA LEU A 9 -1.81 -10.09 14.49
C LEU A 9 -3.10 -9.25 14.37
N ALA A 10 -4.25 -9.86 14.58
CA ALA A 10 -5.53 -9.14 14.58
C ALA A 10 -5.62 -8.10 15.70
N GLU A 11 -5.08 -8.40 16.89
CA GLU A 11 -4.97 -7.43 17.99
C GLU A 11 -4.07 -6.27 17.61
N LEU A 12 -2.87 -6.55 17.08
CA LEU A 12 -1.94 -5.54 16.62
C LEU A 12 -2.60 -4.60 15.59
N CYS A 13 -3.39 -5.12 14.65
CA CYS A 13 -4.12 -4.30 13.69
C CYS A 13 -5.11 -3.36 14.40
N ARG A 14 -5.79 -3.82 15.45
CA ARG A 14 -6.70 -2.99 16.25
C ARG A 14 -5.96 -1.87 17.01
N GLU A 15 -4.83 -2.19 17.63
CA GLU A 15 -3.99 -1.22 18.34
C GLU A 15 -3.43 -0.15 17.38
N ILE A 16 -2.92 -0.56 16.21
CA ILE A 16 -2.43 0.36 15.19
C ILE A 16 -3.56 1.29 14.72
N ARG A 17 -4.76 0.75 14.48
CA ARG A 17 -5.92 1.54 14.04
C ARG A 17 -6.32 2.57 15.09
N ALA A 18 -6.38 2.19 16.36
CA ALA A 18 -6.65 3.12 17.46
C ALA A 18 -5.58 4.23 17.54
N THR A 19 -4.32 3.88 17.36
CA THR A 19 -3.20 4.85 17.32
C THR A 19 -3.34 5.82 16.15
N LEU A 20 -3.67 5.34 14.94
CA LEU A 20 -3.88 6.18 13.76
C LEU A 20 -5.03 7.19 13.96
N LEU A 21 -6.12 6.75 14.56
CA LEU A 21 -7.25 7.61 14.87
C LEU A 21 -6.87 8.68 15.90
N ALA A 22 -6.20 8.31 16.99
CA ALA A 22 -5.72 9.26 17.99
C ALA A 22 -4.73 10.28 17.40
N TYR A 23 -3.77 9.80 16.62
CA TYR A 23 -2.82 10.65 15.89
C TYR A 23 -3.52 11.61 14.93
N GLY A 24 -4.48 11.10 14.15
CA GLY A 24 -5.23 11.89 13.17
C GLY A 24 -6.03 13.02 13.83
N HIS A 25 -6.65 12.78 14.99
CA HIS A 25 -7.37 13.80 15.73
C HIS A 25 -6.49 14.92 16.27
N GLN A 26 -5.23 14.64 16.59
CA GLN A 26 -4.32 15.60 17.20
C GLN A 26 -3.42 16.31 16.18
N HIS A 27 -2.96 15.58 15.18
CA HIS A 27 -1.94 16.06 14.23
C HIS A 27 -2.48 16.22 12.80
N GLY A 28 -3.48 15.43 12.41
CA GLY A 28 -3.94 15.33 11.03
C GLY A 28 -3.11 14.34 10.22
N GLY A 29 -3.19 14.40 8.89
CA GLY A 29 -2.47 13.50 7.97
C GLY A 29 -3.40 12.68 7.08
N HIS A 30 -2.87 11.65 6.43
CA HIS A 30 -3.59 10.81 5.47
C HIS A 30 -4.28 9.62 6.16
N ILE A 31 -5.18 9.89 7.12
CA ILE A 31 -5.70 8.85 8.02
C ILE A 31 -6.53 7.80 7.28
N GLY A 32 -7.49 8.21 6.45
CA GLY A 32 -8.38 7.28 5.75
C GLY A 32 -7.63 6.25 4.89
N SER A 33 -6.60 6.67 4.17
CA SER A 33 -5.76 5.77 3.36
C SER A 33 -4.98 4.78 4.23
N ASN A 34 -4.46 5.23 5.37
CA ASN A 34 -3.71 4.38 6.29
C ASN A 34 -4.61 3.38 7.01
N LEU A 35 -5.84 3.77 7.39
CA LEU A 35 -6.82 2.87 8.00
C LEU A 35 -7.18 1.70 7.05
N GLY A 36 -7.32 1.97 5.76
CA GLY A 36 -7.58 0.94 4.75
C GLY A 36 -6.43 -0.04 4.56
N MET A 37 -5.19 0.36 4.88
CA MET A 37 -3.96 -0.41 4.63
C MET A 37 -3.36 -1.06 5.89
N VAL A 38 -4.03 -1.03 7.04
CA VAL A 38 -3.50 -1.59 8.30
C VAL A 38 -3.17 -3.07 8.14
N GLU A 39 -4.17 -3.88 7.81
CA GLU A 39 -4.03 -5.34 7.69
C GLU A 39 -3.03 -5.71 6.58
N ALA A 40 -3.10 -5.04 5.44
CA ALA A 40 -2.20 -5.29 4.32
C ALA A 40 -0.73 -4.99 4.70
N THR A 41 -0.48 -3.88 5.40
CA THR A 41 0.89 -3.54 5.83
C THR A 41 1.40 -4.48 6.91
N VAL A 42 0.56 -4.87 7.88
CA VAL A 42 0.92 -5.88 8.90
C VAL A 42 1.23 -7.22 8.25
N ALA A 43 0.41 -7.67 7.29
CA ALA A 43 0.64 -8.91 6.54
C ALA A 43 1.92 -8.85 5.70
N LEU A 44 2.22 -7.73 5.05
CA LEU A 44 3.50 -7.52 4.34
C LEU A 44 4.69 -7.70 5.29
N HIS A 45 4.66 -7.07 6.46
CA HIS A 45 5.72 -7.21 7.46
C HIS A 45 5.73 -8.57 8.16
N ARG A 46 4.62 -9.32 8.15
CA ARG A 46 4.56 -10.70 8.62
C ARG A 46 5.30 -11.65 7.67
N VAL A 47 5.14 -11.46 6.37
CA VAL A 47 5.65 -12.35 5.32
C VAL A 47 7.04 -11.94 4.85
N PHE A 48 7.26 -10.69 4.50
CA PHE A 48 8.49 -10.19 3.89
C PHE A 48 9.46 -9.57 4.90
N ASP A 49 10.75 -9.73 4.67
CA ASP A 49 11.84 -9.32 5.57
C ASP A 49 12.44 -7.97 5.18
N SER A 50 11.70 -6.86 5.41
CA SER A 50 12.26 -5.52 5.22
C SER A 50 13.41 -5.24 6.21
N PRO A 51 14.54 -4.63 5.80
CA PRO A 51 14.76 -3.95 4.51
C PRO A 51 15.36 -4.83 3.41
N ARG A 52 15.64 -6.13 3.65
CA ARG A 52 16.15 -7.05 2.63
C ARG A 52 15.12 -7.19 1.49
N ASP A 53 13.88 -7.47 1.84
CA ASP A 53 12.76 -7.39 0.91
C ASP A 53 12.35 -5.92 0.78
N ARG A 54 12.30 -5.43 -0.45
CA ARG A 54 12.08 -4.01 -0.76
C ARG A 54 10.61 -3.72 -0.97
N ILE A 55 10.03 -2.82 -0.16
CA ILE A 55 8.64 -2.40 -0.29
C ILE A 55 8.61 -0.95 -0.73
N VAL A 56 7.97 -0.68 -1.87
CA VAL A 56 7.81 0.65 -2.45
C VAL A 56 6.33 1.03 -2.43
N PHE A 57 5.97 2.00 -1.61
CA PHE A 57 4.60 2.51 -1.52
C PHE A 57 4.39 3.62 -2.54
N ASP A 58 3.40 3.50 -3.43
CA ASP A 58 3.04 4.57 -4.37
C ASP A 58 2.56 5.82 -3.63
N VAL A 59 2.97 7.01 -4.05
CA VAL A 59 2.78 8.27 -3.31
C VAL A 59 3.40 8.22 -1.92
N SER A 60 3.29 7.09 -1.24
CA SER A 60 3.74 6.76 0.11
C SER A 60 2.98 7.43 1.28
N HIS A 61 1.88 8.12 1.00
CA HIS A 61 1.00 8.71 2.01
C HIS A 61 0.30 7.66 2.92
N GLN A 62 0.19 6.40 2.48
CA GLN A 62 -0.36 5.25 3.21
C GLN A 62 0.71 4.42 3.94
N SER A 63 1.86 5.01 4.26
CA SER A 63 3.01 4.31 4.85
C SER A 63 3.14 4.45 6.37
N TYR A 64 2.17 5.03 7.07
CA TYR A 64 2.27 5.26 8.52
C TYR A 64 2.40 3.95 9.30
N VAL A 65 1.64 2.93 8.93
CA VAL A 65 1.76 1.59 9.53
C VAL A 65 3.14 0.98 9.30
N HIS A 66 3.68 1.11 8.08
CA HIS A 66 5.04 0.71 7.76
C HIS A 66 6.07 1.42 8.66
N LYS A 67 5.92 2.72 8.86
CA LYS A 67 6.80 3.50 9.75
C LYS A 67 6.69 3.00 11.20
N MET A 68 5.47 2.78 11.71
CA MET A 68 5.28 2.23 13.06
C MET A 68 5.99 0.88 13.23
N LEU A 69 5.83 -0.05 12.28
CA LEU A 69 6.39 -1.39 12.33
C LEU A 69 7.92 -1.43 12.12
N THR A 70 8.50 -0.34 11.64
CA THR A 70 9.94 -0.21 11.35
C THR A 70 10.67 0.74 12.31
N GLY A 71 10.15 0.85 13.55
CA GLY A 71 10.85 1.50 14.67
C GLY A 71 10.45 2.94 14.95
N ARG A 72 9.48 3.50 14.21
CA ARG A 72 9.02 4.90 14.36
C ARG A 72 7.65 5.02 15.07
N ALA A 73 7.20 3.96 15.77
CA ALA A 73 5.90 3.96 16.46
C ALA A 73 5.76 5.09 17.47
N ALA A 74 6.85 5.45 18.17
CA ALA A 74 6.82 6.51 19.17
C ALA A 74 6.41 7.88 18.58
N ALA A 75 6.73 8.15 17.31
CA ALA A 75 6.33 9.35 16.61
C ALA A 75 4.84 9.40 16.24
N TYR A 76 4.07 8.37 16.52
CA TYR A 76 2.62 8.33 16.36
C TYR A 76 1.88 8.22 17.71
N LEU A 77 2.61 7.85 18.76
CA LEU A 77 2.07 7.63 20.11
C LEU A 77 2.28 8.85 21.04
N ASP A 78 3.35 9.61 20.81
CA ASP A 78 3.75 10.73 21.64
C ASP A 78 3.61 12.05 20.88
N PRO A 79 2.70 12.95 21.31
CA PRO A 79 2.50 14.26 20.65
C PRO A 79 3.76 15.10 20.51
N ASP A 80 4.68 15.01 21.45
CA ASP A 80 5.93 15.77 21.42
C ASP A 80 6.90 15.28 20.33
N ARG A 81 6.63 14.10 19.76
CA ARG A 81 7.45 13.42 18.77
C ARG A 81 6.83 13.37 17.37
N PHE A 82 5.64 13.90 17.15
CA PHE A 82 4.96 13.86 15.86
C PHE A 82 5.79 14.45 14.71
N SER A 83 6.65 15.42 15.01
CA SER A 83 7.54 16.07 14.03
C SER A 83 8.76 15.22 13.64
N GLU A 84 9.00 14.06 14.27
CA GLU A 84 10.16 13.21 13.98
C GLU A 84 9.96 12.40 12.68
N VAL A 85 8.76 12.36 12.14
CA VAL A 85 8.44 11.65 10.90
C VAL A 85 7.74 12.56 9.90
N THR A 86 8.00 12.32 8.63
CA THR A 86 7.25 12.96 7.54
C THR A 86 6.00 12.15 7.18
N GLY A 87 5.07 12.76 6.46
CA GLY A 87 3.86 12.09 5.96
C GLY A 87 4.10 11.11 4.80
N PHE A 88 5.35 10.92 4.37
CA PHE A 88 5.76 10.09 3.23
C PHE A 88 6.98 9.25 3.60
N THR A 89 7.30 8.22 2.80
CA THR A 89 8.55 7.48 2.99
C THR A 89 9.76 8.38 2.80
N ASN A 90 10.78 8.20 3.65
CA ASN A 90 12.00 8.96 3.58
C ASN A 90 13.20 8.11 4.02
N PRO A 91 14.17 7.82 3.12
CA PRO A 91 15.37 7.06 3.44
C PRO A 91 16.23 7.67 4.55
N ASP A 92 16.15 8.99 4.77
CA ASP A 92 16.85 9.66 5.87
C ASP A 92 16.26 9.31 7.25
N GLU A 93 14.99 8.89 7.30
CA GLU A 93 14.35 8.43 8.53
C GLU A 93 14.66 6.96 8.82
N SER A 94 14.71 6.11 7.80
CA SER A 94 14.86 4.68 8.00
C SER A 94 15.37 3.97 6.74
N LYS A 95 16.27 2.99 6.96
CA LYS A 95 16.73 2.07 5.91
C LYS A 95 15.61 1.20 5.31
N HIS A 96 14.44 1.16 5.91
CA HIS A 96 13.26 0.46 5.40
C HIS A 96 12.53 1.24 4.31
N ASP A 97 12.73 2.54 4.25
CA ASP A 97 12.17 3.41 3.22
C ASP A 97 13.14 3.47 2.03
N GLN A 98 12.64 3.20 0.82
CA GLN A 98 13.52 3.07 -0.36
C GLN A 98 13.71 4.39 -1.11
N PHE A 99 12.67 5.24 -1.11
CA PHE A 99 12.62 6.48 -1.88
C PHE A 99 11.87 7.57 -1.10
N VAL A 100 12.19 8.83 -1.37
CA VAL A 100 11.32 9.95 -1.05
C VAL A 100 10.26 10.02 -2.14
N LEU A 101 9.01 9.75 -1.80
CA LEU A 101 7.90 9.71 -2.75
C LEU A 101 6.82 10.75 -2.42
N GLY A 102 5.95 11.01 -3.38
CA GLY A 102 4.85 11.95 -3.31
C GLY A 102 4.05 11.97 -4.62
N HIS A 103 4.60 11.38 -5.70
CA HIS A 103 3.96 11.30 -7.01
C HIS A 103 3.21 9.99 -7.21
N THR A 104 2.02 10.08 -7.83
CA THR A 104 1.19 8.94 -8.22
C THR A 104 1.81 8.14 -9.37
N GLY A 105 1.63 6.82 -9.35
CA GLY A 105 1.94 5.91 -10.45
C GLY A 105 3.41 5.51 -10.58
N THR A 106 4.29 5.92 -9.66
CA THR A 106 5.74 5.71 -9.82
C THR A 106 6.26 4.42 -9.18
N SER A 107 5.53 3.83 -8.24
CA SER A 107 6.01 2.69 -7.44
C SER A 107 6.40 1.47 -8.26
N ILE A 108 5.62 1.13 -9.29
CA ILE A 108 5.88 -0.06 -10.12
C ILE A 108 7.20 0.12 -10.88
N SER A 109 7.42 1.26 -11.52
CA SER A 109 8.66 1.54 -12.27
C SER A 109 9.88 1.56 -11.35
N LEU A 110 9.77 2.13 -10.15
CA LEU A 110 10.84 2.13 -9.15
C LEU A 110 11.14 0.71 -8.64
N ALA A 111 10.10 -0.08 -8.40
CA ALA A 111 10.24 -1.49 -8.03
C ALA A 111 10.88 -2.32 -9.15
N CYS A 112 10.53 -2.07 -10.41
CA CYS A 112 11.23 -2.66 -11.57
C CYS A 112 12.73 -2.37 -11.53
N GLY A 113 13.13 -1.13 -11.22
CA GLY A 113 14.54 -0.75 -11.07
C GLY A 113 15.25 -1.55 -9.97
N LEU A 114 14.63 -1.71 -8.81
CA LEU A 114 15.16 -2.52 -7.70
C LEU A 114 15.27 -4.01 -8.06
N ALA A 115 14.22 -4.56 -8.70
CA ALA A 115 14.23 -5.94 -9.16
C ALA A 115 15.31 -6.17 -10.23
N LYS A 116 15.47 -5.24 -11.15
CA LYS A 116 16.55 -5.29 -12.16
C LYS A 116 17.93 -5.26 -11.53
N THR A 117 18.14 -4.39 -10.53
CA THR A 117 19.41 -4.36 -9.77
C THR A 117 19.69 -5.70 -9.10
N ARG A 118 18.70 -6.26 -8.41
CA ARG A 118 18.80 -7.60 -7.80
C ARG A 118 19.24 -8.64 -8.82
N ASP A 119 18.57 -8.68 -9.97
CA ASP A 119 18.80 -9.72 -10.98
C ASP A 119 20.17 -9.57 -11.68
N MET A 120 20.64 -8.33 -11.85
CA MET A 120 21.97 -8.05 -12.41
C MET A 120 23.11 -8.36 -11.45
N GLU A 121 22.95 -8.05 -10.15
CA GLU A 121 23.96 -8.26 -9.12
C GLU A 121 23.90 -9.67 -8.52
N GLY A 122 22.79 -10.38 -8.74
CA GLY A 122 22.56 -11.73 -8.22
C GLY A 122 22.59 -11.77 -6.68
N PRO A 123 23.14 -12.85 -6.09
CA PRO A 123 23.17 -13.03 -4.62
C PRO A 123 23.89 -11.92 -3.86
N ASN A 124 24.73 -11.13 -4.52
CA ASN A 124 25.50 -10.04 -3.91
C ASN A 124 24.67 -8.75 -3.72
N SER A 125 23.52 -8.64 -4.36
CA SER A 125 22.66 -7.46 -4.28
C SER A 125 22.16 -7.16 -2.86
N GLY A 126 22.03 -8.18 -2.02
CA GLY A 126 21.37 -8.08 -0.71
C GLY A 126 19.87 -7.80 -0.80
N ILE A 127 19.28 -7.82 -2.01
CA ILE A 127 17.86 -7.59 -2.26
C ILE A 127 17.16 -8.94 -2.38
N GLY A 128 16.09 -9.11 -1.60
CA GLY A 128 15.20 -10.26 -1.67
C GLY A 128 14.00 -10.01 -2.60
N ASN A 129 12.79 -10.24 -2.08
CA ASN A 129 11.56 -9.91 -2.81
C ASN A 129 11.46 -8.39 -3.04
N VAL A 130 10.87 -8.02 -4.17
CA VAL A 130 10.58 -6.61 -4.48
C VAL A 130 9.06 -6.44 -4.61
N ILE A 131 8.51 -5.53 -3.81
CA ILE A 131 7.08 -5.32 -3.69
C ILE A 131 6.77 -3.86 -4.02
N ALA A 132 5.88 -3.64 -5.00
CA ALA A 132 5.24 -2.34 -5.25
C ALA A 132 3.84 -2.34 -4.68
N VAL A 133 3.48 -1.32 -3.89
CA VAL A 133 2.12 -1.11 -3.39
C VAL A 133 1.53 0.08 -4.12
N ILE A 134 0.40 -0.10 -4.81
CA ILE A 134 -0.24 0.95 -5.59
C ILE A 134 -1.76 0.94 -5.38
N GLY A 135 -2.36 2.12 -5.24
CA GLY A 135 -3.81 2.28 -5.13
C GLY A 135 -4.49 2.44 -6.50
N ASP A 136 -5.79 2.24 -6.54
CA ASP A 136 -6.67 2.35 -7.70
C ASP A 136 -6.60 3.72 -8.40
N GLY A 137 -6.64 4.81 -7.65
CA GLY A 137 -6.47 6.14 -8.20
C GLY A 137 -5.11 6.35 -8.88
N SER A 138 -4.04 5.86 -8.27
CA SER A 138 -2.68 5.95 -8.82
C SER A 138 -2.47 5.05 -10.02
N LEU A 139 -3.11 3.88 -10.06
CA LEU A 139 -3.01 2.94 -11.17
C LEU A 139 -3.51 3.55 -12.49
N SER A 140 -4.39 4.54 -12.44
CA SER A 140 -4.91 5.23 -13.63
C SER A 140 -3.88 6.12 -14.35
N SER A 141 -2.69 6.33 -13.76
CA SER A 141 -1.64 7.15 -14.37
C SER A 141 -0.94 6.43 -15.54
N GLY A 142 -0.53 7.20 -16.55
CA GLY A 142 0.23 6.65 -17.69
C GLY A 142 1.55 6.00 -17.26
N VAL A 143 2.21 6.54 -16.23
CA VAL A 143 3.46 5.98 -15.67
C VAL A 143 3.22 4.61 -15.04
N ALA A 144 2.07 4.38 -14.39
CA ALA A 144 1.74 3.06 -13.85
C ALA A 144 1.52 2.03 -14.97
N PHE A 145 0.84 2.41 -16.06
CA PHE A 145 0.68 1.53 -17.24
C PHE A 145 2.02 1.18 -17.89
N GLU A 146 2.93 2.15 -18.01
CA GLU A 146 4.29 1.92 -18.48
C GLU A 146 5.04 0.97 -17.55
N GLY A 147 4.89 1.16 -16.23
CA GLY A 147 5.44 0.26 -15.21
C GLY A 147 4.94 -1.17 -15.34
N LEU A 148 3.63 -1.39 -15.52
CA LEU A 148 3.03 -2.71 -15.74
C LEU A 148 3.58 -3.37 -17.02
N ASN A 149 3.66 -2.62 -18.11
CA ASN A 149 4.23 -3.12 -19.37
C ASN A 149 5.69 -3.54 -19.21
N ASN A 150 6.49 -2.74 -18.52
CA ASN A 150 7.89 -3.06 -18.26
C ASN A 150 8.07 -4.23 -17.28
N ALA A 151 7.22 -4.33 -16.25
CA ALA A 151 7.26 -5.44 -15.29
C ALA A 151 7.07 -6.80 -15.97
N ALA A 152 6.13 -6.89 -16.89
CA ALA A 152 5.87 -8.11 -17.66
C ALA A 152 7.07 -8.52 -18.55
N GLU A 153 7.69 -7.56 -19.23
CA GLU A 153 8.86 -7.80 -20.09
C GLU A 153 10.12 -8.15 -19.27
N GLN A 154 10.31 -7.49 -18.12
CA GLN A 154 11.47 -7.70 -17.29
C GLN A 154 11.52 -9.12 -16.71
N GLY A 155 10.37 -9.68 -16.33
CA GLY A 155 10.29 -10.97 -15.64
C GLY A 155 10.88 -10.91 -14.22
N GLY A 156 11.15 -12.08 -13.65
CA GLY A 156 11.74 -12.23 -12.32
C GLY A 156 10.76 -11.89 -11.18
N ASN A 157 11.23 -11.96 -9.94
CA ASN A 157 10.40 -11.69 -8.77
C ASN A 157 10.04 -10.20 -8.67
N LEU A 158 8.79 -9.90 -8.89
CA LEU A 158 8.19 -8.58 -8.66
C LEU A 158 6.72 -8.77 -8.26
N ILE A 159 6.38 -8.35 -7.04
CA ILE A 159 5.04 -8.47 -6.50
C ILE A 159 4.39 -7.10 -6.52
N ILE A 160 3.28 -6.95 -7.24
CA ILE A 160 2.52 -5.71 -7.31
C ILE A 160 1.27 -5.88 -6.46
N VAL A 161 1.24 -5.27 -5.29
CA VAL A 161 0.06 -5.23 -4.42
C VAL A 161 -0.81 -4.09 -4.89
N PHE A 162 -1.89 -4.42 -5.58
CA PHE A 162 -2.87 -3.47 -6.06
C PHE A 162 -3.99 -3.32 -5.03
N ASN A 163 -4.01 -2.18 -4.34
CA ASN A 163 -5.02 -1.82 -3.35
C ASN A 163 -6.20 -1.14 -4.04
N ASP A 164 -7.29 -1.87 -4.22
CA ASP A 164 -8.54 -1.39 -4.79
C ASP A 164 -9.56 -1.15 -3.67
N ASN A 165 -9.89 0.12 -3.43
CA ASN A 165 -10.90 0.52 -2.46
C ASN A 165 -12.02 1.37 -3.09
N GLU A 166 -12.07 1.41 -4.41
CA GLU A 166 -13.06 2.11 -5.23
C GLU A 166 -13.06 3.64 -5.04
N MET A 167 -11.99 4.18 -4.46
CA MET A 167 -11.89 5.60 -4.11
C MET A 167 -10.47 6.14 -4.31
N SER A 168 -10.36 7.16 -5.15
CA SER A 168 -9.23 8.10 -5.09
C SER A 168 -9.47 9.18 -4.02
N ILE A 169 -9.14 10.44 -4.26
CA ILE A 169 -9.57 11.59 -3.40
C ILE A 169 -11.08 11.80 -3.53
N ALA A 170 -11.60 11.65 -4.76
CA ALA A 170 -13.03 11.63 -5.10
C ALA A 170 -13.39 10.26 -5.68
N GLY A 171 -14.57 10.10 -6.24
CA GLY A 171 -14.91 8.89 -7.00
C GLY A 171 -13.96 8.67 -8.18
N ASP A 172 -13.75 7.44 -8.54
CA ASP A 172 -12.88 7.04 -9.63
C ASP A 172 -13.53 7.29 -11.00
N PHE A 173 -12.77 7.90 -11.93
CA PHE A 173 -13.23 8.20 -13.27
C PHE A 173 -12.22 7.68 -14.30
N GLY A 174 -12.69 6.95 -15.29
CA GLY A 174 -11.88 6.43 -16.39
C GLY A 174 -12.31 5.05 -16.87
N GLY A 175 -11.86 4.69 -18.06
CA GLY A 175 -12.27 3.45 -18.74
C GLY A 175 -11.84 2.16 -18.02
N MET A 176 -10.80 2.20 -17.19
CA MET A 176 -10.30 1.02 -16.47
C MET A 176 -11.18 0.58 -15.29
N TYR A 177 -11.96 1.48 -14.70
CA TYR A 177 -12.72 1.16 -13.48
C TYR A 177 -13.91 0.23 -13.74
N GLY A 178 -14.51 0.26 -14.93
CA GLY A 178 -15.51 -0.72 -15.34
C GLY A 178 -14.97 -2.15 -15.38
N PRO A 179 -13.85 -2.44 -16.04
CA PRO A 179 -13.13 -3.71 -15.93
C PRO A 179 -12.77 -4.11 -14.50
N LEU A 180 -12.27 -3.22 -13.66
CA LEU A 180 -11.94 -3.50 -12.25
C LEU A 180 -13.18 -3.88 -11.44
N ALA A 181 -14.29 -3.17 -11.62
CA ALA A 181 -15.57 -3.52 -10.97
C ALA A 181 -16.05 -4.92 -11.35
N ARG A 182 -15.87 -5.34 -12.62
CA ARG A 182 -16.19 -6.72 -13.03
C ARG A 182 -15.24 -7.75 -12.39
N LEU A 183 -13.96 -7.43 -12.23
CA LEU A 183 -13.03 -8.31 -11.51
C LEU A 183 -13.47 -8.51 -10.06
N ARG A 184 -13.79 -7.43 -9.33
CA ARG A 184 -14.32 -7.53 -7.96
C ARG A 184 -15.60 -8.35 -7.91
N ALA A 185 -16.59 -8.03 -8.73
CA ALA A 185 -17.89 -8.73 -8.75
C ALA A 185 -17.78 -10.23 -9.09
N SER A 186 -16.72 -10.65 -9.76
CA SER A 186 -16.48 -12.05 -10.16
C SER A 186 -15.49 -12.79 -9.26
N GLY A 187 -15.04 -12.20 -8.16
CA GLY A 187 -13.95 -12.78 -7.35
C GLY A 187 -12.65 -12.95 -8.15
N GLY A 188 -12.34 -12.00 -9.00
CA GLY A 188 -11.11 -11.97 -9.78
C GLY A 188 -11.12 -12.80 -11.09
N THR A 189 -12.24 -13.46 -11.43
CA THR A 189 -12.28 -14.41 -12.56
C THR A 189 -12.74 -13.83 -13.90
N ALA A 190 -13.28 -12.61 -13.92
CA ALA A 190 -13.79 -11.97 -15.12
C ALA A 190 -12.74 -11.79 -16.21
N GLN A 191 -13.18 -11.93 -17.46
CA GLN A 191 -12.36 -11.71 -18.64
C GLN A 191 -12.97 -10.59 -19.53
N PRO A 192 -12.18 -9.79 -20.24
CA PRO A 192 -10.71 -9.75 -20.18
C PRO A 192 -10.21 -9.18 -18.86
N ASN A 193 -9.11 -9.73 -18.31
CA ASN A 193 -8.42 -9.20 -17.14
C ASN A 193 -7.31 -8.25 -17.62
N LEU A 194 -7.31 -7.02 -17.11
CA LEU A 194 -6.34 -5.99 -17.46
C LEU A 194 -4.89 -6.45 -17.21
N PHE A 195 -4.64 -7.08 -16.07
CA PHE A 195 -3.29 -7.49 -15.68
C PHE A 195 -2.78 -8.67 -16.50
N ASN A 196 -3.64 -9.64 -16.78
CA ASN A 196 -3.32 -10.75 -17.67
C ASN A 196 -3.06 -10.26 -19.12
N ALA A 197 -3.73 -9.18 -19.55
CA ALA A 197 -3.49 -8.58 -20.87
C ALA A 197 -2.06 -8.01 -21.02
N PHE A 198 -1.40 -7.63 -19.91
CA PHE A 198 0.03 -7.28 -19.89
C PHE A 198 0.94 -8.52 -19.78
N GLY A 199 0.41 -9.71 -19.57
CA GLY A 199 1.20 -10.93 -19.35
C GLY A 199 1.61 -11.16 -17.88
N LEU A 200 1.00 -10.43 -16.95
CA LEU A 200 1.24 -10.59 -15.51
C LEU A 200 0.37 -11.71 -14.94
N ASP A 201 0.91 -12.48 -14.01
CA ASP A 201 0.10 -13.38 -13.19
C ASP A 201 -0.80 -12.56 -12.23
N TYR A 202 -1.90 -13.16 -11.79
CA TYR A 202 -2.92 -12.42 -11.06
C TYR A 202 -3.55 -13.25 -9.95
N ARG A 203 -3.65 -12.65 -8.78
CA ARG A 203 -4.35 -13.16 -7.61
C ARG A 203 -5.33 -12.11 -7.09
N TYR A 204 -6.52 -12.55 -6.66
CA TYR A 204 -7.53 -11.69 -6.08
C TYR A 204 -7.81 -12.05 -4.63
N VAL A 205 -7.88 -11.05 -3.76
CA VAL A 205 -8.18 -11.19 -2.34
C VAL A 205 -9.37 -10.31 -1.99
N GLU A 206 -10.55 -10.90 -1.88
CA GLU A 206 -11.78 -10.18 -1.51
C GLU A 206 -11.72 -9.61 -0.10
N ALA A 207 -11.20 -10.38 0.86
CA ALA A 207 -11.08 -9.98 2.26
C ALA A 207 -9.80 -9.14 2.50
N GLY A 208 -9.67 -8.00 1.83
CA GLY A 208 -8.49 -7.13 1.89
C GLY A 208 -8.27 -6.43 3.23
N ASN A 209 -9.21 -6.51 4.16
CA ASN A 209 -9.06 -6.08 5.56
C ASN A 209 -9.08 -7.26 6.55
N ASP A 210 -8.76 -8.48 6.08
CA ASP A 210 -8.49 -9.64 6.94
C ASP A 210 -7.00 -9.98 6.87
N VAL A 211 -6.29 -9.78 7.99
CA VAL A 211 -4.85 -10.00 8.07
C VAL A 211 -4.45 -11.45 7.79
N SER A 212 -5.29 -12.43 8.13
CA SER A 212 -4.99 -13.84 7.91
C SER A 212 -5.12 -14.22 6.43
N ALA A 213 -6.16 -13.72 5.77
CA ALA A 213 -6.34 -13.90 4.32
C ALA A 213 -5.18 -13.26 3.53
N LEU A 214 -4.76 -12.06 3.94
CA LEU A 214 -3.63 -11.36 3.32
C LEU A 214 -2.29 -12.06 3.56
N VAL A 215 -2.04 -12.57 4.76
CA VAL A 215 -0.84 -13.36 5.05
C VAL A 215 -0.78 -14.58 4.14
N ALA A 216 -1.88 -15.33 4.03
CA ALA A 216 -1.93 -16.51 3.16
C ALA A 216 -1.65 -16.15 1.69
N ALA A 217 -2.27 -15.08 1.18
CA ALA A 217 -2.05 -14.63 -0.20
C ALA A 217 -0.60 -14.18 -0.45
N PHE A 218 0.01 -13.49 0.51
CA PHE A 218 1.41 -13.04 0.36
C PHE A 218 2.40 -14.19 0.54
N GLU A 219 2.12 -15.20 1.37
CA GLU A 219 2.93 -16.41 1.47
C GLU A 219 2.91 -17.22 0.16
N GLU A 220 1.78 -17.25 -0.54
CA GLU A 220 1.65 -17.93 -1.84
C GLU A 220 2.55 -17.31 -2.91
N VAL A 221 2.76 -15.99 -2.89
CA VAL A 221 3.55 -15.27 -3.89
C VAL A 221 4.97 -14.92 -3.42
N ARG A 222 5.31 -15.25 -2.17
CA ARG A 222 6.66 -15.05 -1.68
C ARG A 222 7.64 -15.91 -2.48
N ASP A 223 8.76 -15.30 -2.85
CA ASP A 223 9.83 -15.95 -3.63
C ASP A 223 9.38 -16.47 -5.03
N ILE A 224 8.27 -15.96 -5.56
CA ILE A 224 7.81 -16.25 -6.92
C ILE A 224 8.88 -15.78 -7.94
N ASP A 225 9.03 -16.51 -9.05
CA ASP A 225 10.08 -16.25 -10.04
C ASP A 225 9.64 -15.43 -11.27
N HIS A 226 8.42 -14.93 -11.22
CA HIS A 226 7.80 -14.11 -12.26
C HIS A 226 6.96 -12.98 -11.64
N PRO A 227 6.61 -11.93 -12.42
CA PRO A 227 5.82 -10.82 -11.90
C PRO A 227 4.36 -11.23 -11.68
N VAL A 228 3.84 -10.81 -10.52
CA VAL A 228 2.45 -11.11 -10.11
C VAL A 228 1.77 -9.87 -9.57
N VAL A 229 0.48 -9.73 -9.87
CA VAL A 229 -0.41 -8.74 -9.25
C VAL A 229 -1.26 -9.43 -8.19
N VAL A 230 -1.15 -8.97 -6.96
CA VAL A 230 -2.05 -9.33 -5.86
C VAL A 230 -3.04 -8.19 -5.68
N HIS A 231 -4.23 -8.35 -6.21
CA HIS A 231 -5.33 -7.40 -6.15
C HIS A 231 -6.10 -7.61 -4.85
N ILE A 232 -5.94 -6.68 -3.91
CA ILE A 232 -6.64 -6.70 -2.62
C ILE A 232 -7.80 -5.72 -2.65
N HIS A 233 -9.00 -6.19 -2.28
CA HIS A 233 -10.19 -5.34 -2.16
C HIS A 233 -10.32 -4.88 -0.71
N THR A 234 -10.06 -3.59 -0.47
CA THR A 234 -10.03 -3.00 0.87
C THR A 234 -11.12 -1.95 1.06
N LEU A 235 -11.35 -1.59 2.32
CA LEU A 235 -12.26 -0.52 2.68
C LEU A 235 -11.44 0.70 3.15
N LYS A 236 -11.46 1.80 2.40
CA LYS A 236 -10.86 3.05 2.82
C LYS A 236 -11.52 3.56 4.10
N GLY A 237 -10.72 3.92 5.10
CA GLY A 237 -11.24 4.33 6.41
C GLY A 237 -11.78 3.17 7.27
N ALA A 238 -11.36 1.93 7.00
CA ALA A 238 -11.82 0.75 7.77
C ALA A 238 -11.69 0.95 9.28
N GLY A 239 -12.78 0.68 10.02
CA GLY A 239 -12.85 0.80 11.48
C GLY A 239 -12.95 2.23 12.01
N TYR A 240 -13.27 3.21 11.17
CA TYR A 240 -13.69 4.53 11.62
C TYR A 240 -15.21 4.52 11.89
N ASP A 241 -15.61 4.71 13.15
CA ASP A 241 -17.00 4.65 13.62
C ASP A 241 -17.81 5.95 13.36
N GLY A 242 -17.36 6.83 12.47
CA GLY A 242 -18.21 7.90 11.93
C GLY A 242 -19.32 7.28 11.10
N GLU A 243 -20.48 7.93 10.98
CA GLU A 243 -21.53 7.46 10.07
C GLU A 243 -20.92 7.18 8.71
N GLU A 244 -20.85 5.89 8.36
CA GLU A 244 -20.06 5.37 7.24
C GLU A 244 -20.69 5.72 5.88
N THR A 245 -20.89 7.01 5.63
CA THR A 245 -21.20 7.48 4.29
C THR A 245 -19.92 7.65 3.47
N HIS A 246 -20.04 7.49 2.18
CA HIS A 246 -18.94 7.75 1.23
C HIS A 246 -18.33 9.16 1.40
N ALA A 247 -19.16 10.12 1.83
CA ALA A 247 -18.78 11.51 2.13
C ALA A 247 -17.90 11.62 3.39
N ASP A 248 -18.18 10.84 4.44
CA ASP A 248 -17.44 10.92 5.70
C ASP A 248 -16.05 10.30 5.58
N ARG A 249 -15.88 9.26 4.75
CA ARG A 249 -14.56 8.72 4.39
C ARG A 249 -13.71 9.74 3.62
N GLN A 250 -14.32 10.58 2.80
CA GLN A 250 -13.65 11.71 2.12
C GLN A 250 -13.36 12.84 3.11
N THR A 251 -14.26 13.15 4.03
CA THR A 251 -14.13 14.22 5.03
C THR A 251 -12.97 13.93 5.99
N CYS A 252 -12.77 12.68 6.39
CA CYS A 252 -11.60 12.26 7.16
C CYS A 252 -10.29 12.57 6.44
N LEU A 253 -10.26 12.55 5.10
CA LEU A 253 -9.11 12.96 4.29
C LEU A 253 -8.94 14.47 4.19
N LEU A 254 -10.01 15.22 4.05
CA LEU A 254 -9.99 16.69 3.90
C LEU A 254 -9.67 17.41 5.21
N TYR A 255 -10.18 16.89 6.34
CA TYR A 255 -9.91 17.47 7.67
C TYR A 255 -8.45 17.29 8.10
N THR A 256 -7.77 16.28 7.58
CA THR A 256 -6.43 15.88 7.99
C THR A 256 -5.32 16.31 7.01
N SER A 257 -5.65 16.98 5.92
CA SER A 257 -4.66 17.51 4.97
C SER A 257 -5.05 18.92 4.56
N PRO A 258 -4.77 19.95 5.41
CA PRO A 258 -5.01 21.32 5.01
C PRO A 258 -4.21 21.62 3.73
N SER A 259 -4.91 22.04 2.70
CA SER A 259 -4.28 22.51 1.47
C SER A 259 -3.24 23.59 1.79
N PRO A 260 -2.09 23.63 1.12
CA PRO A 260 -1.17 24.77 1.22
C PRO A 260 -1.85 26.12 0.98
N ARG A 261 -2.99 26.15 0.26
CA ARG A 261 -3.83 27.34 0.07
C ARG A 261 -4.57 27.77 1.33
N ASP A 262 -4.93 26.83 2.21
CA ASP A 262 -5.66 27.15 3.45
C ASP A 262 -4.76 27.81 4.49
N ARG A 263 -3.44 27.61 4.40
CA ARG A 263 -2.42 28.27 5.24
C ARG A 263 -2.15 29.72 4.85
N SER A 264 -2.55 30.15 3.66
CA SER A 264 -2.34 31.53 3.17
C SER A 264 -3.49 32.48 3.50
N LEU A 265 -4.56 32.01 4.17
CA LEU A 265 -5.74 32.78 4.53
C LEU A 265 -5.91 32.96 6.04
N SER A 266 -4.91 32.56 6.85
CA SER A 266 -4.87 32.79 8.32
C SER A 266 -3.80 33.80 8.69
#